data_5ab826515ecbe554ab10f64c61ee031e
#
_entry.id   5ab826515ecbe554ab10f64c61ee031e
#
_cell.length_a   1.000
_cell.length_b   1.000
_cell.length_c   1.000
_cell.angle_alpha   90.00
_cell.angle_beta   90.00
_cell.angle_gamma   90.00
#
_symmetry.space_group_name_H-M   'P 1'
#
loop_
_entity.id
_entity.type
_entity.pdbx_description
1 polymer ?
#
loop_
_entity_poly.entity_id
_entity_poly.type
_entity_poly.pdbx_seq_one_letter_code
_entity_poly.pdbx_strand_id
1 'polypeptide(L)'
;MSDKQSSSNGNMTRKQRRAAERAARKSSKTTSSSSSTGSDSGSSRSMLVIGGIAVAIGLIVVVGLVLLSGGLGNDAAAVSEPDTPPPAVELRDGRTLVAADVADPVVVEVFEDPQCPHCQTFTEQVEPLLIAEHVADGTASLTYNDYIVFGDGSIDAAVAMRAADELDGAFWDYHHALFHNAPDGPFTREWLIEIAELIGLDAEAFEALLDDDSLVEAVAADQLRGSEYGVTGTPALVVNGELLGAVGWEDLDAAVESAAAGS
;
A
#
# COMPACT_ATOMS: atom_id res chain seq x y z
N MET A 1 46.21 0.13 -26.44
CA MET A 1 46.02 0.45 -25.05
C MET A 1 44.80 1.34 -25.00
N SER A 2 43.65 0.77 -24.69
CA SER A 2 42.37 1.47 -24.57
C SER A 2 41.70 0.94 -23.33
N ASP A 3 41.55 1.82 -22.36
CA ASP A 3 40.97 1.55 -21.06
C ASP A 3 39.48 1.22 -21.15
N LYS A 4 39.15 0.01 -20.71
CA LYS A 4 37.80 -0.38 -20.36
C LYS A 4 37.47 0.15 -18.95
N GLN A 5 36.80 1.28 -18.86
CA GLN A 5 36.00 1.62 -17.69
C GLN A 5 34.64 0.92 -17.81
N SER A 6 34.55 -0.26 -17.22
CA SER A 6 33.32 -1.01 -17.05
C SER A 6 32.53 -0.37 -15.94
N SER A 7 31.34 0.12 -16.28
CA SER A 7 30.33 0.60 -15.35
C SER A 7 29.89 -0.54 -14.41
N SER A 8 30.31 -0.48 -13.14
CA SER A 8 29.80 -1.34 -12.07
C SER A 8 28.56 -0.69 -11.41
N ASN A 9 27.45 -0.64 -12.14
CA ASN A 9 26.19 -0.14 -11.59
C ASN A 9 25.07 -1.16 -11.80
N GLY A 10 25.30 -2.39 -11.39
CA GLY A 10 24.31 -3.46 -11.54
C GLY A 10 24.55 -4.57 -10.55
N ASN A 11 24.06 -4.45 -9.37
CA ASN A 11 23.55 -5.51 -8.49
C ASN A 11 23.65 -5.13 -7.01
N MET A 12 23.05 -4.00 -6.61
CA MET A 12 22.79 -3.80 -5.19
C MET A 12 21.54 -4.57 -4.80
N THR A 13 21.64 -5.37 -3.75
CA THR A 13 20.47 -6.03 -3.16
C THR A 13 19.49 -4.97 -2.66
N ARG A 14 18.20 -5.32 -2.58
CA ARG A 14 17.14 -4.44 -2.05
C ARG A 14 17.51 -3.85 -0.68
N LYS A 15 18.11 -4.66 0.20
CA LYS A 15 18.64 -4.22 1.50
C LYS A 15 19.74 -3.15 1.39
N GLN A 16 20.63 -3.25 0.41
CA GLN A 16 21.67 -2.23 0.15
C GLN A 16 21.06 -0.94 -0.40
N ARG A 17 20.03 -1.00 -1.27
CA ARG A 17 19.32 0.18 -1.76
C ARG A 17 18.61 0.91 -0.61
N ARG A 18 17.86 0.19 0.24
CA ARG A 18 17.18 0.76 1.42
C ARG A 18 18.16 1.34 2.44
N ALA A 19 19.31 0.71 2.66
CA ALA A 19 20.35 1.25 3.51
C ALA A 19 20.95 2.56 2.96
N ALA A 20 21.10 2.68 1.64
CA ALA A 20 21.58 3.90 0.99
C ALA A 20 20.55 5.05 1.10
N GLU A 21 19.25 4.76 0.96
CA GLU A 21 18.16 5.72 1.14
C GLU A 21 18.09 6.23 2.59
N ARG A 22 18.16 5.33 3.59
CA ARG A 22 18.24 5.71 5.01
C ARG A 22 19.45 6.60 5.32
N ALA A 23 20.59 6.33 4.70
CA ALA A 23 21.80 7.15 4.86
C ALA A 23 21.63 8.54 4.23
N ALA A 24 21.01 8.63 3.05
CA ALA A 24 20.71 9.89 2.38
C ALA A 24 19.73 10.75 3.21
N ARG A 25 18.68 10.12 3.78
CA ARG A 25 17.68 10.79 4.63
C ARG A 25 18.28 11.32 5.94
N LYS A 26 19.23 10.58 6.56
CA LYS A 26 19.97 11.05 7.74
C LYS A 26 20.82 12.28 7.44
N SER A 27 21.43 12.36 6.26
CA SER A 27 22.25 13.50 5.86
C SER A 27 21.44 14.77 5.57
N SER A 28 20.22 14.65 5.05
CA SER A 28 19.33 15.80 4.79
C SER A 28 18.77 16.42 6.07
N LYS A 29 18.60 15.63 7.15
CA LYS A 29 18.06 16.11 8.43
C LYS A 29 19.11 16.89 9.26
N THR A 30 20.40 16.75 8.94
CA THR A 30 21.50 17.40 9.68
C THR A 30 21.87 18.78 9.12
N THR A 31 21.34 19.18 7.96
CA THR A 31 21.71 20.45 7.29
C THR A 31 20.77 21.61 7.60
N SER A 32 19.72 21.43 8.42
CA SER A 32 18.75 22.49 8.73
C SER A 32 18.93 23.19 10.09
N SER A 33 20.04 22.97 10.78
CA SER A 33 20.32 23.65 12.04
C SER A 33 21.74 24.22 12.08
N SER A 34 21.96 25.37 11.44
CA SER A 34 22.96 26.36 11.87
C SER A 34 22.97 27.56 10.93
N SER A 35 22.48 28.69 11.37
CA SER A 35 23.19 29.97 11.30
C SER A 35 22.28 31.10 11.79
N SER A 36 22.51 31.52 13.04
CA SER A 36 22.17 32.82 13.51
C SER A 36 23.28 33.27 14.43
N THR A 37 24.09 34.21 13.98
CA THR A 37 24.96 35.10 14.76
C THR A 37 25.18 36.30 13.85
N GLY A 38 25.06 37.52 14.20
CA GLY A 38 24.95 38.27 15.41
C GLY A 38 25.40 39.70 15.10
N SER A 39 25.04 40.65 16.02
CA SER A 39 25.60 41.99 16.29
C SER A 39 25.34 43.08 15.21
N ASP A 40 25.11 44.35 15.52
CA ASP A 40 25.16 45.12 16.73
C ASP A 40 24.63 46.53 16.47
N SER A 41 24.11 47.19 17.53
CA SER A 41 24.10 48.58 17.90
C SER A 41 23.45 49.68 17.02
N GLY A 42 22.62 50.50 17.67
CA GLY A 42 22.45 51.89 17.33
C GLY A 42 21.03 52.47 17.44
N SER A 43 20.69 52.83 18.67
CA SER A 43 19.83 53.98 19.05
C SER A 43 18.93 54.65 17.98
N SER A 44 17.63 54.51 18.13
CA SER A 44 16.65 55.62 18.01
C SER A 44 15.30 55.18 18.61
N ARG A 45 15.09 55.58 19.86
CA ARG A 45 13.77 55.53 20.51
C ARG A 45 12.91 56.68 19.95
N SER A 46 11.69 56.35 19.56
CA SER A 46 10.52 57.23 19.49
C SER A 46 9.71 57.31 18.19
N MET A 47 9.85 56.41 17.22
CA MET A 47 8.92 56.38 16.08
C MET A 47 8.42 55.00 15.64
N LEU A 48 8.61 53.98 16.46
CA LEU A 48 8.37 52.55 16.08
C LEU A 48 7.14 51.92 16.71
N VAL A 49 6.33 52.65 17.49
CA VAL A 49 5.18 52.03 18.17
C VAL A 49 3.96 51.91 17.25
N ILE A 50 3.79 52.79 16.26
CA ILE A 50 2.63 52.77 15.33
C ILE A 50 2.85 51.82 14.17
N GLY A 51 4.07 51.68 13.70
CA GLY A 51 4.42 50.74 12.59
C GLY A 51 4.40 49.27 13.02
N GLY A 52 4.80 48.97 14.26
CA GLY A 52 4.87 47.58 14.77
C GLY A 52 3.49 46.94 14.95
N ILE A 53 2.49 47.71 15.34
CA ILE A 53 1.10 47.20 15.50
C ILE A 53 0.49 46.86 14.13
N ALA A 54 0.72 47.65 13.11
CA ALA A 54 0.20 47.41 11.76
C ALA A 54 0.84 46.14 11.12
N VAL A 55 2.13 45.92 11.34
CA VAL A 55 2.82 44.73 10.84
C VAL A 55 2.39 43.48 11.61
N ALA A 56 2.22 43.57 12.94
CA ALA A 56 1.73 42.47 13.76
C ALA A 56 0.30 42.06 13.41
N ILE A 57 -0.60 43.02 13.18
CA ILE A 57 -1.98 42.76 12.74
C ILE A 57 -1.97 42.16 11.31
N GLY A 58 -1.16 42.68 10.41
CA GLY A 58 -0.99 42.10 9.05
C GLY A 58 -0.50 40.66 9.08
N LEU A 59 0.47 40.34 9.93
CA LEU A 59 1.00 38.97 10.08
C LEU A 59 -0.03 38.04 10.71
N ILE A 60 -0.79 38.49 11.69
CA ILE A 60 -1.88 37.70 12.31
C ILE A 60 -3.01 37.44 11.30
N VAL A 61 -3.36 38.46 10.49
CA VAL A 61 -4.38 38.27 9.43
C VAL A 61 -3.89 37.33 8.34
N VAL A 62 -2.63 37.40 7.93
CA VAL A 62 -2.05 36.47 6.93
C VAL A 62 -1.94 35.06 7.48
N VAL A 63 -1.47 34.90 8.72
CA VAL A 63 -1.42 33.58 9.39
C VAL A 63 -2.83 33.05 9.63
N GLY A 64 -3.77 33.91 10.07
CA GLY A 64 -5.16 33.52 10.23
C GLY A 64 -5.84 33.16 8.91
N LEU A 65 -5.53 33.85 7.79
CA LEU A 65 -6.05 33.53 6.47
C LEU A 65 -5.45 32.23 5.91
N VAL A 66 -4.16 31.97 6.18
CA VAL A 66 -3.50 30.71 5.81
C VAL A 66 -4.04 29.54 6.63
N LEU A 67 -4.36 29.75 7.91
CA LEU A 67 -4.99 28.72 8.74
C LEU A 67 -6.48 28.50 8.41
N LEU A 68 -7.17 29.53 7.87
CA LEU A 68 -8.56 29.43 7.42
C LEU A 68 -8.72 28.98 5.97
N SER A 69 -7.68 29.13 5.14
CA SER A 69 -7.68 28.67 3.75
C SER A 69 -7.02 27.30 3.54
N GLY A 70 -6.91 26.47 4.61
CA GLY A 70 -6.26 25.14 4.53
C GLY A 70 -4.85 25.29 3.92
N GLY A 71 -3.83 25.03 4.70
CA GLY A 71 -2.42 25.26 4.39
C GLY A 71 -2.03 24.98 2.94
N LEU A 72 -0.90 25.53 2.54
CA LEU A 72 -0.26 25.21 1.25
C LEU A 72 -0.16 23.68 1.15
N GLY A 73 -1.09 23.10 0.38
CA GLY A 73 -1.24 21.66 0.30
C GLY A 73 0.04 20.99 -0.21
N ASN A 74 0.58 20.14 0.60
CA ASN A 74 1.05 18.90 0.06
C ASN A 74 -0.22 18.20 -0.44
N ASP A 75 -0.37 18.05 -1.74
CA ASP A 75 -1.37 17.18 -2.36
C ASP A 75 -0.91 15.71 -2.23
N ALA A 76 -0.52 15.29 -1.04
CA ALA A 76 -0.61 13.89 -0.68
C ALA A 76 -2.11 13.64 -0.49
N ALA A 77 -2.70 12.83 -1.36
CA ALA A 77 -4.07 12.39 -1.20
C ALA A 77 -4.21 11.85 0.23
N ALA A 78 -5.09 12.48 1.03
CA ALA A 78 -5.30 12.04 2.40
C ALA A 78 -5.89 10.62 2.36
N VAL A 79 -5.25 9.68 3.04
CA VAL A 79 -5.80 8.33 3.21
C VAL A 79 -7.11 8.39 3.97
N SER A 80 -8.08 7.58 3.59
CA SER A 80 -9.42 7.53 4.19
C SER A 80 -9.87 6.09 4.40
N GLU A 81 -10.77 5.86 5.34
CA GLU A 81 -11.39 4.55 5.51
C GLU A 81 -12.26 4.20 4.29
N PRO A 82 -12.28 2.93 3.85
CA PRO A 82 -13.18 2.47 2.79
C PRO A 82 -14.64 2.73 3.14
N ASP A 83 -15.44 3.10 2.15
CA ASP A 83 -16.88 3.34 2.33
C ASP A 83 -17.66 2.07 2.70
N THR A 84 -17.12 0.91 2.33
CA THR A 84 -17.70 -0.40 2.64
C THR A 84 -16.76 -1.16 3.57
N PRO A 85 -17.21 -1.52 4.79
CA PRO A 85 -16.39 -2.35 5.67
C PRO A 85 -16.15 -3.72 5.04
N PRO A 86 -15.00 -4.35 5.32
CA PRO A 86 -14.74 -5.70 4.85
C PRO A 86 -15.85 -6.66 5.32
N PRO A 87 -16.24 -7.63 4.50
CA PRO A 87 -17.30 -8.56 4.84
C PRO A 87 -16.90 -9.45 6.02
N ALA A 88 -17.88 -9.76 6.86
CA ALA A 88 -17.70 -10.60 8.05
C ALA A 88 -17.63 -12.09 7.66
N VAL A 89 -16.50 -12.52 7.12
CA VAL A 89 -16.15 -13.92 6.89
C VAL A 89 -14.97 -14.32 7.74
N GLU A 90 -14.81 -15.61 8.03
CA GLU A 90 -13.65 -16.08 8.78
C GLU A 90 -12.38 -16.08 7.94
N LEU A 91 -11.26 -15.74 8.57
CA LEU A 91 -9.93 -15.88 7.99
C LEU A 91 -9.41 -17.29 8.24
N ARG A 92 -9.02 -17.97 7.17
CA ARG A 92 -8.21 -19.18 7.22
C ARG A 92 -6.81 -18.83 6.70
N ASP A 93 -5.76 -19.03 7.49
CA ASP A 93 -4.36 -18.78 7.15
C ASP A 93 -4.05 -17.34 6.60
N GLY A 94 -4.63 -16.31 7.22
CA GLY A 94 -4.32 -14.89 6.99
C GLY A 94 -4.85 -14.34 5.66
N ARG A 95 -4.64 -15.00 4.52
CA ARG A 95 -4.98 -14.52 3.17
C ARG A 95 -6.12 -15.25 2.49
N THR A 96 -6.74 -16.21 3.16
CA THR A 96 -7.88 -16.98 2.66
C THR A 96 -9.14 -16.64 3.42
N LEU A 97 -10.14 -16.11 2.72
CA LEU A 97 -11.48 -15.91 3.21
C LEU A 97 -12.32 -17.16 2.96
N VAL A 98 -13.05 -17.62 3.97
CA VAL A 98 -13.94 -18.76 3.87
C VAL A 98 -15.00 -18.66 4.95
N ALA A 99 -16.21 -19.20 4.71
CA ALA A 99 -17.19 -19.33 5.78
C ALA A 99 -16.76 -20.37 6.80
N ALA A 100 -17.23 -20.20 8.06
CA ALA A 100 -16.97 -21.14 9.14
C ALA A 100 -17.47 -22.54 8.80
N ASP A 101 -16.72 -23.56 9.25
CA ASP A 101 -17.11 -24.97 9.20
C ASP A 101 -17.33 -25.58 7.80
N VAL A 102 -16.82 -24.94 6.73
CA VAL A 102 -16.88 -25.47 5.37
C VAL A 102 -15.71 -26.42 5.11
N ALA A 103 -16.01 -27.65 4.67
CA ALA A 103 -14.99 -28.69 4.50
C ALA A 103 -14.28 -28.60 3.13
N ASP A 104 -15.03 -28.47 2.05
CA ASP A 104 -14.50 -28.55 0.68
C ASP A 104 -15.15 -27.46 -0.21
N PRO A 105 -14.83 -26.16 0.01
CA PRO A 105 -15.35 -25.09 -0.84
C PRO A 105 -14.66 -25.13 -2.20
N VAL A 106 -15.30 -24.54 -3.23
CA VAL A 106 -14.64 -24.20 -4.49
C VAL A 106 -13.48 -23.26 -4.17
N VAL A 107 -12.27 -23.60 -4.59
CA VAL A 107 -11.09 -22.76 -4.33
C VAL A 107 -10.98 -21.71 -5.42
N VAL A 108 -11.14 -20.46 -5.05
CA VAL A 108 -10.86 -19.31 -5.91
C VAL A 108 -9.56 -18.65 -5.45
N GLU A 109 -8.60 -18.57 -6.34
CA GLU A 109 -7.34 -17.86 -6.13
C GLU A 109 -7.32 -16.62 -7.02
N VAL A 110 -7.12 -15.47 -6.42
CA VAL A 110 -6.88 -14.22 -7.16
C VAL A 110 -5.39 -13.89 -7.15
N PHE A 111 -4.85 -13.50 -8.29
CA PHE A 111 -3.48 -13.04 -8.47
C PHE A 111 -3.50 -11.56 -8.82
N GLU A 112 -2.93 -10.73 -7.96
CA GLU A 112 -3.00 -9.28 -8.09
C GLU A 112 -1.64 -8.60 -7.94
N ASP A 113 -1.55 -7.41 -8.51
CA ASP A 113 -0.47 -6.46 -8.28
C ASP A 113 -1.06 -5.23 -7.58
N PRO A 114 -0.52 -4.82 -6.43
CA PRO A 114 -1.04 -3.68 -5.67
C PRO A 114 -1.08 -2.35 -6.44
N GLN A 115 -0.25 -2.17 -7.47
CA GLN A 115 -0.26 -0.98 -8.32
C GLN A 115 -1.07 -1.13 -9.61
N CYS A 116 -1.75 -2.26 -9.80
CA CYS A 116 -2.54 -2.50 -11.00
C CYS A 116 -3.91 -1.82 -10.93
N PRO A 117 -4.25 -0.88 -11.84
CA PRO A 117 -5.56 -0.22 -11.82
C PRO A 117 -6.74 -1.19 -12.06
N HIS A 118 -6.50 -2.29 -12.79
CA HIS A 118 -7.52 -3.32 -13.01
C HIS A 118 -7.73 -4.17 -11.76
N CYS A 119 -6.69 -4.38 -10.93
CA CYS A 119 -6.84 -5.02 -9.63
C CYS A 119 -7.66 -4.15 -8.68
N GLN A 120 -7.40 -2.84 -8.63
CA GLN A 120 -8.25 -1.91 -7.88
C GLN A 120 -9.72 -2.03 -8.30
N THR A 121 -10.00 -2.04 -9.61
CA THR A 121 -11.37 -2.24 -10.11
C THR A 121 -11.96 -3.58 -9.68
N PHE A 122 -11.18 -4.65 -9.70
CA PHE A 122 -11.61 -5.98 -9.25
C PHE A 122 -11.95 -5.97 -7.77
N THR A 123 -11.05 -5.47 -6.93
CA THR A 123 -11.24 -5.34 -5.47
C THR A 123 -12.46 -4.49 -5.10
N GLU A 124 -12.75 -3.43 -5.87
CA GLU A 124 -13.89 -2.54 -5.59
C GLU A 124 -15.23 -3.07 -6.12
N GLN A 125 -15.25 -3.83 -7.21
CA GLN A 125 -16.48 -4.14 -7.94
C GLN A 125 -16.81 -5.63 -8.05
N VAL A 126 -15.81 -6.52 -8.06
CA VAL A 126 -16.02 -7.97 -8.26
C VAL A 126 -15.80 -8.76 -6.98
N GLU A 127 -14.73 -8.49 -6.28
CA GLU A 127 -14.40 -9.19 -5.02
C GLU A 127 -15.53 -9.12 -3.97
N PRO A 128 -16.18 -7.97 -3.73
CA PRO A 128 -17.29 -7.91 -2.77
C PRO A 128 -18.48 -8.78 -3.16
N LEU A 129 -18.74 -8.96 -4.46
CA LEU A 129 -19.80 -9.85 -4.95
C LEU A 129 -19.41 -11.32 -4.71
N LEU A 130 -18.17 -11.70 -5.05
CA LEU A 130 -17.67 -13.05 -4.78
C LEU A 130 -17.78 -13.40 -3.29
N ILE A 131 -17.40 -12.47 -2.42
CA ILE A 131 -17.44 -12.68 -0.99
C ILE A 131 -18.88 -12.79 -0.49
N ALA A 132 -19.77 -11.91 -0.94
CA ALA A 132 -21.17 -11.89 -0.51
C ALA A 132 -21.99 -13.09 -1.01
N GLU A 133 -21.78 -13.51 -2.26
CA GLU A 133 -22.61 -14.51 -2.92
C GLU A 133 -22.08 -15.94 -2.72
N HIS A 134 -20.75 -16.14 -2.60
CA HIS A 134 -20.15 -17.48 -2.60
C HIS A 134 -19.26 -17.77 -1.39
N VAL A 135 -18.54 -16.77 -0.86
CA VAL A 135 -17.68 -17.04 0.32
C VAL A 135 -18.50 -17.06 1.60
N ALA A 136 -19.42 -16.11 1.76
CA ALA A 136 -20.23 -16.00 2.97
C ALA A 136 -21.21 -17.18 3.16
N ASP A 137 -21.68 -17.80 2.10
CA ASP A 137 -22.54 -18.98 2.14
C ASP A 137 -21.76 -20.31 2.17
N GLY A 138 -20.42 -20.25 2.01
CA GLY A 138 -19.55 -21.41 2.04
C GLY A 138 -19.37 -22.15 0.72
N THR A 139 -19.95 -21.67 -0.37
CA THR A 139 -19.79 -22.28 -1.70
C THR A 139 -18.33 -22.20 -2.16
N ALA A 140 -17.66 -21.07 -1.89
CA ALA A 140 -16.26 -20.86 -2.27
C ALA A 140 -15.38 -20.40 -1.10
N SER A 141 -14.07 -20.50 -1.30
CA SER A 141 -13.05 -19.76 -0.57
C SER A 141 -12.33 -18.83 -1.52
N LEU A 142 -11.85 -17.68 -1.01
CA LEU A 142 -11.05 -16.73 -1.77
C LEU A 142 -9.66 -16.63 -1.16
N THR A 143 -8.63 -16.93 -1.93
CA THR A 143 -7.23 -16.77 -1.53
C THR A 143 -6.55 -15.70 -2.37
N TYR A 144 -5.95 -14.73 -1.72
CA TYR A 144 -5.12 -13.72 -2.36
C TYR A 144 -3.70 -14.24 -2.61
N ASN A 145 -3.16 -13.94 -3.79
CA ASN A 145 -1.77 -14.23 -4.16
C ASN A 145 -1.14 -13.00 -4.85
N ASP A 146 0.12 -12.73 -4.54
CA ASP A 146 0.87 -11.66 -5.19
C ASP A 146 1.33 -12.08 -6.59
N TYR A 147 1.10 -11.22 -7.59
CA TYR A 147 1.66 -11.39 -8.93
C TYR A 147 2.17 -10.05 -9.46
N ILE A 148 3.47 -9.81 -9.28
CA ILE A 148 4.08 -8.49 -9.48
C ILE A 148 4.37 -8.22 -10.97
N VAL A 149 3.81 -7.14 -11.48
CA VAL A 149 3.94 -6.65 -12.86
C VAL A 149 4.61 -5.27 -12.91
N PHE A 150 4.32 -4.39 -11.93
CA PHE A 150 4.72 -2.99 -11.95
C PHE A 150 6.03 -2.68 -11.19
N GLY A 151 6.76 -3.71 -10.73
CA GLY A 151 8.12 -3.57 -10.22
C GLY A 151 8.26 -3.29 -8.72
N ASP A 152 9.34 -2.59 -8.33
CA ASP A 152 9.78 -2.51 -6.93
C ASP A 152 8.71 -1.93 -5.98
N GLY A 153 7.93 -0.93 -6.41
CA GLY A 153 6.85 -0.35 -5.61
C GLY A 153 5.72 -1.34 -5.29
N SER A 154 5.39 -2.22 -6.25
CA SER A 154 4.42 -3.30 -6.03
C SER A 154 4.95 -4.35 -5.06
N ILE A 155 6.26 -4.67 -5.13
CA ILE A 155 6.89 -5.56 -4.15
C ILE A 155 6.83 -4.95 -2.75
N ASP A 156 7.10 -3.64 -2.61
CA ASP A 156 7.04 -2.96 -1.32
C ASP A 156 5.62 -2.98 -0.74
N ALA A 157 4.60 -2.78 -1.58
CA ALA A 157 3.20 -2.84 -1.18
C ALA A 157 2.76 -4.27 -0.83
N ALA A 158 3.15 -5.28 -1.60
CA ALA A 158 2.90 -6.68 -1.30
C ALA A 158 3.53 -7.10 0.04
N VAL A 159 4.77 -6.67 0.30
CA VAL A 159 5.42 -6.86 1.61
C VAL A 159 4.67 -6.16 2.72
N ALA A 160 4.12 -4.97 2.47
CA ALA A 160 3.33 -4.22 3.44
C ALA A 160 2.03 -4.93 3.82
N MET A 161 1.29 -5.51 2.86
CA MET A 161 0.10 -6.33 3.14
C MET A 161 0.44 -7.55 4.01
N ARG A 162 1.57 -8.22 3.72
CA ARG A 162 2.03 -9.35 4.52
C ARG A 162 2.53 -8.94 5.90
N ALA A 163 3.13 -7.75 6.03
CA ALA A 163 3.52 -7.20 7.33
C ALA A 163 2.31 -6.91 8.21
N ALA A 164 1.19 -6.47 7.63
CA ALA A 164 -0.07 -6.30 8.36
C ALA A 164 -0.65 -7.64 8.85
N ASP A 165 -0.53 -8.69 8.04
CA ASP A 165 -0.91 -10.05 8.44
C ASP A 165 -0.06 -10.56 9.61
N GLU A 166 1.26 -10.49 9.51
CA GLU A 166 2.19 -10.94 10.56
C GLU A 166 2.02 -10.17 11.88
N LEU A 167 1.62 -8.89 11.79
CA LEU A 167 1.53 -8.06 12.99
C LEU A 167 0.23 -8.30 13.78
N ASP A 168 -0.90 -8.41 13.10
CA ASP A 168 -2.22 -8.51 13.77
C ASP A 168 -3.28 -9.30 12.96
N GLY A 169 -2.88 -10.11 11.99
CA GLY A 169 -3.81 -10.81 11.09
C GLY A 169 -4.65 -9.87 10.22
N ALA A 170 -4.15 -8.64 10.01
CA ALA A 170 -4.88 -7.55 9.37
C ALA A 170 -4.67 -7.48 7.85
N PHE A 171 -4.42 -8.63 7.18
CA PHE A 171 -4.16 -8.67 5.74
C PHE A 171 -5.28 -7.98 4.94
N TRP A 172 -6.52 -8.41 5.15
CA TRP A 172 -7.66 -7.93 4.36
C TRP A 172 -8.04 -6.49 4.66
N ASP A 173 -7.92 -6.05 5.92
CA ASP A 173 -8.12 -4.64 6.28
C ASP A 173 -7.10 -3.76 5.58
N TYR A 174 -5.84 -4.19 5.57
CA TYR A 174 -4.76 -3.47 4.89
C TYR A 174 -4.95 -3.50 3.37
N HIS A 175 -5.29 -4.65 2.78
CA HIS A 175 -5.58 -4.84 1.36
C HIS A 175 -6.65 -3.87 0.86
N HIS A 176 -7.81 -3.86 1.53
CA HIS A 176 -8.91 -2.95 1.16
C HIS A 176 -8.53 -1.47 1.32
N ALA A 177 -7.87 -1.11 2.44
CA ALA A 177 -7.42 0.25 2.67
C ALA A 177 -6.39 0.70 1.63
N LEU A 178 -5.47 -0.18 1.24
CA LEU A 178 -4.45 0.10 0.23
C LEU A 178 -5.08 0.37 -1.14
N PHE A 179 -5.95 -0.52 -1.63
CA PHE A 179 -6.58 -0.36 -2.94
C PHE A 179 -7.54 0.84 -2.97
N HIS A 180 -8.30 1.07 -1.88
CA HIS A 180 -9.19 2.22 -1.78
C HIS A 180 -8.45 3.56 -1.83
N ASN A 181 -7.25 3.64 -1.26
CA ASN A 181 -6.45 4.85 -1.19
C ASN A 181 -5.31 4.90 -2.22
N ALA A 182 -5.28 3.99 -3.20
CA ALA A 182 -4.19 3.89 -4.17
C ALA A 182 -3.97 5.24 -4.88
N PRO A 183 -2.77 5.85 -4.79
CA PRO A 183 -2.49 7.13 -5.41
C PRO A 183 -2.22 6.98 -6.91
N ASP A 184 -2.40 8.04 -7.68
CA ASP A 184 -2.02 8.11 -9.11
C ASP A 184 -0.50 8.01 -9.35
N GLY A 185 0.30 7.86 -8.29
CA GLY A 185 1.76 7.86 -8.31
C GLY A 185 2.38 6.63 -7.67
N PRO A 186 3.72 6.65 -7.48
CA PRO A 186 4.41 5.53 -6.87
C PRO A 186 4.03 5.36 -5.40
N PHE A 187 3.90 4.12 -4.96
CA PHE A 187 3.72 3.80 -3.55
C PHE A 187 5.02 4.05 -2.79
N THR A 188 5.00 4.98 -1.85
CA THR A 188 6.16 5.30 -1.02
C THR A 188 6.10 4.56 0.31
N ARG A 189 7.25 4.35 0.93
CA ARG A 189 7.31 3.72 2.25
C ARG A 189 6.47 4.49 3.29
N GLU A 190 6.53 5.81 3.24
CA GLU A 190 5.77 6.67 4.11
C GLU A 190 4.26 6.46 3.95
N TRP A 191 3.79 6.42 2.71
CA TRP A 191 2.39 6.18 2.42
C TRP A 191 1.93 4.78 2.86
N LEU A 192 2.76 3.75 2.67
CA LEU A 192 2.46 2.40 3.17
C LEU A 192 2.33 2.35 4.69
N ILE A 193 3.11 3.15 5.43
CA ILE A 193 2.98 3.29 6.88
C ILE A 193 1.70 4.05 7.25
N GLU A 194 1.33 5.10 6.50
CA GLU A 194 0.07 5.84 6.72
C GLU A 194 -1.16 4.95 6.55
N ILE A 195 -1.15 3.99 5.61
CA ILE A 195 -2.22 2.98 5.48
C ILE A 195 -2.27 2.07 6.72
N ALA A 196 -1.13 1.65 7.27
CA ALA A 196 -1.09 0.85 8.49
C ALA A 196 -1.65 1.61 9.70
N GLU A 197 -1.29 2.89 9.85
CA GLU A 197 -1.83 3.76 10.90
C GLU A 197 -3.34 3.97 10.75
N LEU A 198 -3.84 4.10 9.51
CA LEU A 198 -5.27 4.25 9.21
C LEU A 198 -6.11 3.09 9.76
N ILE A 199 -5.63 1.86 9.62
CA ILE A 199 -6.30 0.67 10.15
C ILE A 199 -5.94 0.32 11.60
N GLY A 200 -5.17 1.20 12.28
CA GLY A 200 -4.87 1.09 13.70
C GLY A 200 -3.66 0.24 14.08
N LEU A 201 -2.82 -0.14 13.12
CA LEU A 201 -1.58 -0.87 13.40
C LEU A 201 -0.50 0.03 14.01
N ASP A 202 0.40 -0.56 14.82
CA ASP A 202 1.56 0.13 15.36
C ASP A 202 2.58 0.42 14.25
N ALA A 203 2.77 1.70 13.94
CA ALA A 203 3.61 2.15 12.83
C ALA A 203 5.09 1.75 12.97
N GLU A 204 5.64 1.72 14.19
CA GLU A 204 7.04 1.36 14.42
C GLU A 204 7.26 -0.14 14.23
N ALA A 205 6.35 -0.96 14.76
CA ALA A 205 6.38 -2.42 14.58
C ALA A 205 6.15 -2.79 13.10
N PHE A 206 5.19 -2.14 12.44
CA PHE A 206 4.92 -2.34 11.02
C PHE A 206 6.12 -1.94 10.15
N GLU A 207 6.72 -0.76 10.39
CA GLU A 207 7.90 -0.31 9.65
C GLU A 207 9.08 -1.29 9.77
N ALA A 208 9.25 -1.94 10.92
CA ALA A 208 10.30 -2.93 11.13
C ALA A 208 10.11 -4.16 10.22
N LEU A 209 8.87 -4.62 10.00
CA LEU A 209 8.54 -5.77 9.15
C LEU A 209 8.73 -5.47 7.66
N LEU A 210 8.62 -4.22 7.22
CA LEU A 210 8.86 -3.86 5.82
C LEU A 210 10.29 -4.16 5.33
N ASP A 211 11.22 -4.43 6.23
CA ASP A 211 12.60 -4.81 5.91
C ASP A 211 12.85 -6.33 6.06
N ASP A 212 11.81 -7.12 6.33
CA ASP A 212 11.93 -8.58 6.46
C ASP A 212 12.07 -9.26 5.10
N ASP A 213 13.22 -9.88 4.87
CA ASP A 213 13.51 -10.58 3.62
C ASP A 213 12.59 -11.81 3.42
N SER A 214 12.04 -12.41 4.49
CA SER A 214 11.15 -13.57 4.39
C SER A 214 9.80 -13.21 3.76
N LEU A 215 9.30 -12.00 3.96
CA LEU A 215 8.08 -11.51 3.32
C LEU A 215 8.29 -11.29 1.82
N VAL A 216 9.49 -10.87 1.41
CA VAL A 216 9.87 -10.77 -0.01
C VAL A 216 9.93 -12.15 -0.66
N GLU A 217 10.48 -13.15 0.05
CA GLU A 217 10.53 -14.54 -0.43
C GLU A 217 9.12 -15.11 -0.59
N ALA A 218 8.20 -14.78 0.31
CA ALA A 218 6.80 -15.19 0.22
C ALA A 218 6.08 -14.56 -1.00
N VAL A 219 6.32 -13.28 -1.31
CA VAL A 219 5.82 -12.64 -2.56
C VAL A 219 6.36 -13.37 -3.79
N ALA A 220 7.65 -13.72 -3.78
CA ALA A 220 8.25 -14.45 -4.90
C ALA A 220 7.68 -15.88 -5.07
N ALA A 221 7.28 -16.53 -3.99
CA ALA A 221 6.63 -17.85 -4.03
C ALA A 221 5.25 -17.78 -4.71
N ASP A 222 4.44 -16.76 -4.41
CA ASP A 222 3.15 -16.54 -5.08
C ASP A 222 3.34 -16.23 -6.57
N GLN A 223 4.35 -15.45 -6.94
CA GLN A 223 4.70 -15.20 -8.35
C GLN A 223 5.01 -16.50 -9.11
N LEU A 224 5.72 -17.43 -8.48
CA LEU A 224 6.01 -18.75 -9.07
C LEU A 224 4.72 -19.55 -9.21
N ARG A 225 3.87 -19.59 -8.17
CA ARG A 225 2.58 -20.28 -8.19
C ARG A 225 1.68 -19.78 -9.33
N GLY A 226 1.55 -18.45 -9.49
CA GLY A 226 0.79 -17.86 -10.60
C GLY A 226 1.35 -18.27 -11.96
N SER A 227 2.67 -18.29 -12.08
CA SER A 227 3.35 -18.73 -13.32
C SER A 227 3.09 -20.20 -13.66
N GLU A 228 2.95 -21.07 -12.66
CA GLU A 228 2.60 -22.50 -12.84
C GLU A 228 1.17 -22.67 -13.37
N TYR A 229 0.24 -21.78 -13.01
CA TYR A 229 -1.11 -21.72 -13.58
C TYR A 229 -1.15 -21.06 -14.97
N GLY A 230 -0.05 -20.47 -15.43
CA GLY A 230 -0.01 -19.72 -16.70
C GLY A 230 -0.47 -18.28 -16.60
N VAL A 231 -0.53 -17.69 -15.40
CA VAL A 231 -0.81 -16.27 -15.21
C VAL A 231 0.25 -15.42 -15.91
N THR A 232 -0.19 -14.43 -16.70
CA THR A 232 0.69 -13.53 -17.46
C THR A 232 0.38 -12.04 -17.23
N GLY A 233 -0.57 -11.74 -16.38
CA GLY A 233 -1.00 -10.37 -16.03
C GLY A 233 -2.01 -10.39 -14.90
N THR A 234 -2.41 -9.22 -14.42
CA THR A 234 -3.29 -9.04 -13.26
C THR A 234 -4.47 -8.12 -13.57
N PRO A 235 -5.62 -8.32 -12.89
CA PRO A 235 -5.90 -9.47 -12.04
C PRO A 235 -6.02 -10.76 -12.86
N ALA A 236 -5.73 -11.91 -12.23
CA ALA A 236 -6.01 -13.21 -12.80
C ALA A 236 -6.71 -14.09 -11.76
N LEU A 237 -7.64 -14.92 -12.21
CA LEU A 237 -8.44 -15.80 -11.37
C LEU A 237 -8.16 -17.26 -11.73
N VAL A 238 -8.01 -18.08 -10.70
CA VAL A 238 -7.88 -19.53 -10.81
C VAL A 238 -8.99 -20.17 -9.99
N VAL A 239 -9.81 -21.01 -10.60
CA VAL A 239 -10.93 -21.71 -9.95
C VAL A 239 -10.64 -23.20 -9.95
N ASN A 240 -10.51 -23.81 -8.77
CA ASN A 240 -10.12 -25.21 -8.59
C ASN A 240 -8.90 -25.62 -9.43
N GLY A 241 -7.90 -24.75 -9.55
CA GLY A 241 -6.65 -24.99 -10.27
C GLY A 241 -6.71 -24.69 -11.78
N GLU A 242 -7.82 -24.23 -12.30
CA GLU A 242 -7.97 -23.85 -13.71
C GLU A 242 -7.98 -22.32 -13.86
N LEU A 243 -7.07 -21.80 -14.70
CA LEU A 243 -6.98 -20.37 -15.00
C LEU A 243 -8.23 -19.92 -15.78
N LEU A 244 -8.96 -18.95 -15.21
CA LEU A 244 -10.11 -18.35 -15.85
C LEU A 244 -9.69 -17.32 -16.90
N GLY A 245 -10.29 -17.35 -18.08
CA GLY A 245 -9.94 -16.46 -19.20
C GLY A 245 -10.44 -15.03 -19.08
N ALA A 246 -11.31 -14.74 -18.09
CA ALA A 246 -11.90 -13.44 -17.83
C ALA A 246 -11.95 -13.17 -16.33
N VAL A 247 -12.09 -11.90 -15.94
CA VAL A 247 -12.09 -11.46 -14.54
C VAL A 247 -13.34 -10.65 -14.16
N GLY A 248 -14.38 -10.70 -15.01
CA GLY A 248 -15.68 -10.09 -14.74
C GLY A 248 -16.54 -10.96 -13.83
N TRP A 249 -17.51 -10.32 -13.16
CA TRP A 249 -18.40 -11.02 -12.24
C TRP A 249 -19.16 -12.18 -12.89
N GLU A 250 -19.78 -11.97 -14.05
CA GLU A 250 -20.61 -12.99 -14.72
C GLU A 250 -19.82 -14.27 -15.04
N ASP A 251 -18.57 -14.13 -15.49
CA ASP A 251 -17.70 -15.28 -15.81
C ASP A 251 -17.23 -15.99 -14.55
N LEU A 252 -16.89 -15.25 -13.49
CA LEU A 252 -16.45 -15.80 -12.21
C LEU A 252 -17.60 -16.55 -11.52
N ASP A 253 -18.77 -15.94 -11.42
CA ASP A 253 -19.98 -16.52 -10.85
C ASP A 253 -20.32 -17.85 -11.52
N ALA A 254 -20.42 -17.88 -12.86
CA ALA A 254 -20.66 -19.08 -13.64
C ALA A 254 -19.59 -20.17 -13.43
N ALA A 255 -18.31 -19.78 -13.28
CA ALA A 255 -17.24 -20.73 -13.03
C ALA A 255 -17.36 -21.37 -11.64
N VAL A 256 -17.67 -20.57 -10.61
CA VAL A 256 -17.86 -21.07 -9.23
C VAL A 256 -19.09 -21.97 -9.16
N GLU A 257 -20.23 -21.58 -9.73
CA GLU A 257 -21.44 -22.41 -9.78
C GLU A 257 -21.19 -23.75 -10.51
N SER A 258 -20.48 -23.71 -11.64
CA SER A 258 -20.13 -24.92 -12.40
C SER A 258 -19.21 -25.86 -11.60
N ALA A 259 -18.22 -25.30 -10.89
CA ALA A 259 -17.32 -26.08 -10.06
C ALA A 259 -18.05 -26.70 -8.87
N ALA A 260 -18.95 -25.97 -8.22
CA ALA A 260 -19.75 -26.46 -7.10
C ALA A 260 -20.71 -27.59 -7.51
N ALA A 261 -21.29 -27.52 -8.71
CA ALA A 261 -22.18 -28.56 -9.22
C ALA A 261 -21.47 -29.86 -9.62
N GLY A 262 -20.16 -29.82 -9.84
CA GLY A 262 -19.31 -30.97 -10.22
C GLY A 262 -18.59 -31.66 -9.06
N SER A 263 -18.76 -31.17 -7.82
CA SER A 263 -18.08 -31.62 -6.59
C SER A 263 -18.75 -32.81 -5.93
#